data_eca72bf34477236d64f2f19865a9e0e2
#
_entry.id   eca72bf34477236d64f2f19865a9e0e2
#
_cell.length_a   1.000
_cell.length_b   1.000
_cell.length_c   1.000
_cell.angle_alpha   90.00
_cell.angle_beta   90.00
_cell.angle_gamma   90.00
#
_symmetry.space_group_name_H-M   'P 1'
#
loop_
_entity.id
_entity.type
_entity.pdbx_description
1 polymer ?
#
loop_
_entity_poly.entity_id
_entity_poly.type
_entity_poly.pdbx_seq_one_letter_code
_entity_poly.pdbx_strand_id
1 'polypeptide(L)'
;SMGAKGIEVDDFAQAIKDILEGNKTAISHAEARDIVNKYFAELEEKMNAASIEQGKQFLEENKQRPGVVTLPSGLQYEVINEGNVGKYAKATDQVKCHYEGTLVDGTLFDSSIQRGQPAVFGVNQVIPGWVEALQLMPEGAKWKLYIPSDLAYGAQGAGEMIPPHSTLIFEVELLEILSQK
;
A
#
# COMPACT_ATOMS: atom_id res chain seq x y z
N SER A 1 -25.77 -1.35 26.74
CA SER A 1 -24.76 -0.77 25.86
C SER A 1 -23.99 0.31 26.60
N MET A 2 -22.98 -0.06 27.35
CA MET A 2 -22.03 0.94 27.84
C MET A 2 -20.95 1.08 26.79
N GLY A 3 -21.09 2.11 25.97
CA GLY A 3 -20.10 2.48 24.98
C GLY A 3 -18.80 2.90 25.67
N ALA A 4 -17.70 2.76 24.94
CA ALA A 4 -16.34 3.12 25.33
C ALA A 4 -16.16 4.65 25.56
N LYS A 5 -17.03 5.24 26.35
CA LYS A 5 -16.97 6.62 26.83
C LYS A 5 -16.43 6.68 28.26
N GLY A 6 -15.27 6.11 28.51
CA GLY A 6 -14.87 6.03 29.90
C GLY A 6 -13.41 5.99 30.22
N ILE A 7 -12.53 6.00 29.23
CA ILE A 7 -11.12 6.19 29.49
C ILE A 7 -10.74 7.52 28.89
N GLU A 8 -10.72 8.53 29.71
CA GLU A 8 -10.13 9.79 29.32
C GLU A 8 -8.64 9.57 29.09
N VAL A 9 -8.07 10.23 28.08
CA VAL A 9 -6.64 10.12 27.72
C VAL A 9 -5.76 10.43 28.96
N ASP A 10 -6.24 11.27 29.83
CA ASP A 10 -5.56 11.65 31.07
C ASP A 10 -5.50 10.50 32.09
N ASP A 11 -6.56 9.69 32.23
CA ASP A 11 -6.56 8.51 33.10
C ASP A 11 -5.61 7.42 32.58
N PHE A 12 -5.51 7.27 31.27
CA PHE A 12 -4.58 6.35 30.63
C PHE A 12 -3.14 6.80 30.79
N ALA A 13 -2.85 8.08 30.55
CA ALA A 13 -1.51 8.66 30.74
C ALA A 13 -1.09 8.59 32.20
N GLN A 14 -1.99 8.79 33.15
CA GLN A 14 -1.72 8.67 34.58
C GLN A 14 -1.42 7.21 34.98
N ALA A 15 -2.17 6.25 34.45
CA ALA A 15 -1.93 4.83 34.72
C ALA A 15 -0.57 4.36 34.21
N ILE A 16 -0.14 4.79 33.03
CA ILE A 16 1.20 4.51 32.50
C ILE A 16 2.27 5.15 33.38
N LYS A 17 2.08 6.39 33.80
CA LYS A 17 3.02 7.10 34.67
C LYS A 17 3.18 6.37 35.99
N ASP A 18 2.09 5.96 36.62
CA ASP A 18 2.10 5.22 37.88
C ASP A 18 2.84 3.88 37.78
N ILE A 19 2.70 3.18 36.65
CA ILE A 19 3.42 1.93 36.37
C ILE A 19 4.91 2.19 36.22
N LEU A 20 5.32 3.25 35.51
CA LEU A 20 6.71 3.58 35.28
C LEU A 20 7.39 4.07 36.54
N GLU A 21 6.66 4.72 37.44
CA GLU A 21 7.17 5.23 38.73
C GLU A 21 7.14 4.18 39.83
N GLY A 22 6.65 2.97 39.57
CA GLY A 22 6.58 1.86 40.53
C GLY A 22 5.60 2.09 41.68
N ASN A 23 4.64 3.00 41.47
CA ASN A 23 3.61 3.30 42.45
C ASN A 23 2.59 2.14 42.54
N LYS A 24 1.98 1.97 43.71
CA LYS A 24 0.85 1.04 43.85
C LYS A 24 -0.32 1.54 43.03
N THR A 25 -0.53 0.90 41.89
CA THR A 25 -1.72 1.17 41.06
C THR A 25 -2.93 0.42 41.58
N ALA A 26 -4.14 0.97 41.42
CA ALA A 26 -5.40 0.30 41.72
C ALA A 26 -5.67 -0.87 40.78
N ILE A 27 -4.81 -1.07 39.76
CA ILE A 27 -4.95 -2.04 38.68
C ILE A 27 -3.73 -2.98 38.70
N SER A 28 -3.96 -4.28 38.60
CA SER A 28 -2.87 -5.25 38.50
C SER A 28 -2.09 -5.09 37.18
N HIS A 29 -0.84 -5.54 37.15
CA HIS A 29 0.00 -5.49 35.93
C HIS A 29 -0.64 -6.24 34.75
N ALA A 30 -1.41 -7.30 35.03
CA ALA A 30 -2.14 -8.06 34.01
C ALA A 30 -3.30 -7.23 33.42
N GLU A 31 -4.09 -6.62 34.28
CA GLU A 31 -5.20 -5.75 33.85
C GLU A 31 -4.71 -4.52 33.09
N ALA A 32 -3.61 -3.90 33.53
CA ALA A 32 -3.00 -2.77 32.81
C ALA A 32 -2.52 -3.20 31.41
N ARG A 33 -1.93 -4.38 31.30
CA ARG A 33 -1.49 -4.92 29.99
C ARG A 33 -2.68 -5.19 29.07
N ASP A 34 -3.76 -5.76 29.59
CA ASP A 34 -4.96 -6.05 28.83
C ASP A 34 -5.64 -4.76 28.32
N ILE A 35 -5.69 -3.71 29.15
CA ILE A 35 -6.22 -2.41 28.77
C ILE A 35 -5.35 -1.77 27.68
N VAL A 36 -4.03 -1.82 27.80
CA VAL A 36 -3.09 -1.30 26.79
C VAL A 36 -3.26 -2.04 25.47
N ASN A 37 -3.28 -3.37 25.51
CA ASN A 37 -3.45 -4.20 24.30
C ASN A 37 -4.79 -3.91 23.62
N LYS A 38 -5.86 -3.79 24.39
CA LYS A 38 -7.18 -3.45 23.86
C LYS A 38 -7.19 -2.06 23.21
N TYR A 39 -6.58 -1.09 23.84
CA TYR A 39 -6.47 0.27 23.30
C TYR A 39 -5.71 0.30 21.98
N PHE A 40 -4.56 -0.38 21.90
CA PHE A 40 -3.79 -0.47 20.67
C PHE A 40 -4.55 -1.20 19.56
N ALA A 41 -5.27 -2.27 19.88
CA ALA A 41 -6.09 -2.98 18.91
C ALA A 41 -7.23 -2.09 18.36
N GLU A 42 -7.91 -1.33 19.22
CA GLU A 42 -8.94 -0.38 18.80
C GLU A 42 -8.37 0.77 17.96
N LEU A 43 -7.18 1.26 18.31
CA LEU A 43 -6.50 2.30 17.54
C LEU A 43 -6.09 1.80 16.16
N GLU A 44 -5.52 0.59 16.10
CA GLU A 44 -5.15 -0.07 14.85
C GLU A 44 -6.37 -0.29 13.95
N GLU A 45 -7.47 -0.76 14.50
CA GLU A 45 -8.73 -0.94 13.76
C GLU A 45 -9.24 0.38 13.17
N LYS A 46 -9.20 1.47 13.94
CA LYS A 46 -9.58 2.81 13.44
C LYS A 46 -8.66 3.32 12.35
N MET A 47 -7.36 3.12 12.49
CA MET A 47 -6.38 3.51 11.48
C MET A 47 -6.56 2.69 10.20
N ASN A 48 -6.79 1.40 10.31
CA ASN A 48 -7.07 0.52 9.18
C ASN A 48 -8.35 0.92 8.46
N ALA A 49 -9.43 1.17 9.18
CA ALA A 49 -10.70 1.65 8.61
C ALA A 49 -10.53 2.98 7.87
N ALA A 50 -9.76 3.92 8.42
CA ALA A 50 -9.46 5.19 7.78
C ALA A 50 -8.65 5.01 6.50
N SER A 51 -7.65 4.12 6.49
CA SER A 51 -6.84 3.81 5.30
C SER A 51 -7.66 3.14 4.21
N ILE A 52 -8.55 2.21 4.56
CA ILE A 52 -9.47 1.55 3.62
C ILE A 52 -10.39 2.58 2.97
N GLU A 53 -11.00 3.45 3.77
CA GLU A 53 -11.92 4.48 3.26
C GLU A 53 -11.21 5.50 2.38
N GLN A 54 -10.02 5.96 2.78
CA GLN A 54 -9.19 6.87 2.00
C GLN A 54 -8.83 6.28 0.63
N GLY A 55 -8.40 5.01 0.60
CA GLY A 55 -8.05 4.32 -0.64
C GLY A 55 -9.27 4.15 -1.56
N LYS A 56 -10.40 3.79 -0.99
CA LYS A 56 -11.66 3.62 -1.70
C LYS A 56 -12.14 4.92 -2.33
N GLN A 57 -12.17 6.00 -1.55
CA GLN A 57 -12.54 7.32 -2.02
C GLN A 57 -11.58 7.81 -3.11
N PHE A 58 -10.28 7.65 -2.90
CA PHE A 58 -9.28 8.02 -3.90
C PHE A 58 -9.51 7.31 -5.24
N LEU A 59 -9.74 6.00 -5.24
CA LEU A 59 -9.97 5.22 -6.46
C LEU A 59 -11.31 5.58 -7.12
N GLU A 60 -12.35 5.86 -6.35
CA GLU A 60 -13.65 6.32 -6.85
C GLU A 60 -13.55 7.68 -7.57
N GLU A 61 -12.79 8.60 -7.02
CA GLU A 61 -12.54 9.90 -7.65
C GLU A 61 -11.63 9.77 -8.85
N ASN A 62 -10.59 8.94 -8.73
CA ASN A 62 -9.58 8.75 -9.79
C ASN A 62 -10.17 8.16 -11.06
N LYS A 63 -11.11 7.20 -10.95
CA LYS A 63 -11.77 6.60 -12.12
C LYS A 63 -12.60 7.58 -12.95
N GLN A 64 -12.97 8.73 -12.37
CA GLN A 64 -13.69 9.80 -13.07
C GLN A 64 -12.78 10.67 -13.93
N ARG A 65 -11.47 10.57 -13.74
CA ARG A 65 -10.50 11.37 -14.47
C ARG A 65 -10.40 10.88 -15.93
N PRO A 66 -10.36 11.81 -16.91
CA PRO A 66 -10.13 11.45 -18.31
C PRO A 66 -8.79 10.71 -18.47
N GLY A 67 -8.79 9.62 -19.25
CA GLY A 67 -7.59 8.82 -19.49
C GLY A 67 -7.34 7.69 -18.48
N VAL A 68 -8.03 7.67 -17.37
CA VAL A 68 -7.95 6.58 -16.39
C VAL A 68 -8.85 5.42 -16.81
N VAL A 69 -8.25 4.24 -16.90
CA VAL A 69 -8.94 2.98 -17.20
C VAL A 69 -9.03 2.16 -15.94
N THR A 70 -10.22 1.63 -15.65
CA THR A 70 -10.45 0.74 -14.50
C THR A 70 -10.69 -0.68 -15.02
N LEU A 71 -9.89 -1.62 -14.54
CA LEU A 71 -10.03 -3.05 -14.86
C LEU A 71 -11.02 -3.76 -13.91
N PRO A 72 -11.55 -4.91 -14.29
CA PRO A 72 -12.47 -5.68 -13.43
C PRO A 72 -11.90 -6.07 -12.07
N SER A 73 -10.57 -6.21 -11.99
CA SER A 73 -9.85 -6.49 -10.73
C SER A 73 -9.86 -5.32 -9.73
N GLY A 74 -10.18 -4.12 -10.20
CA GLY A 74 -10.07 -2.87 -9.44
C GLY A 74 -8.79 -2.09 -9.71
N LEU A 75 -7.83 -2.68 -10.43
CA LEU A 75 -6.64 -1.98 -10.89
C LEU A 75 -7.03 -0.82 -11.81
N GLN A 76 -6.46 0.34 -11.58
CA GLN A 76 -6.61 1.49 -12.46
C GLN A 76 -5.27 1.86 -13.06
N TYR A 77 -5.28 2.35 -14.28
CA TYR A 77 -4.07 2.83 -14.94
C TYR A 77 -4.34 4.01 -15.88
N GLU A 78 -3.29 4.75 -16.14
CA GLU A 78 -3.25 5.85 -17.08
C GLU A 78 -2.03 5.68 -17.97
N VAL A 79 -2.22 5.74 -19.29
CA VAL A 79 -1.14 5.57 -20.26
C VAL A 79 -0.43 6.92 -20.45
N ILE A 80 0.85 6.97 -20.09
CA ILE A 80 1.71 8.17 -20.32
C ILE A 80 2.39 8.05 -21.68
N ASN A 81 2.90 6.83 -21.99
CA ASN A 81 3.52 6.51 -23.28
C ASN A 81 3.04 5.11 -23.70
N GLU A 82 2.57 4.99 -24.93
CA GLU A 82 2.01 3.73 -25.45
C GLU A 82 3.08 2.64 -25.67
N GLY A 83 4.33 3.03 -25.92
CA GLY A 83 5.39 2.07 -26.22
C GLY A 83 5.23 1.37 -27.56
N ASN A 84 5.81 0.17 -27.67
CA ASN A 84 5.81 -0.66 -28.87
C ASN A 84 4.59 -1.60 -28.85
N VAL A 85 3.46 -1.11 -29.30
CA VAL A 85 2.22 -1.88 -29.37
C VAL A 85 2.41 -3.15 -30.20
N GLY A 86 2.12 -4.30 -29.61
CA GLY A 86 2.28 -5.62 -30.22
C GLY A 86 3.35 -6.49 -29.57
N LYS A 87 4.19 -5.93 -28.68
CA LYS A 87 5.19 -6.69 -27.93
C LYS A 87 4.87 -6.65 -26.44
N TYR A 88 4.35 -7.74 -25.92
CA TYR A 88 3.87 -7.88 -24.54
C TYR A 88 4.60 -8.99 -23.79
N ALA A 89 4.80 -8.81 -22.49
CA ALA A 89 5.37 -9.83 -21.63
C ALA A 89 4.36 -10.92 -21.29
N LYS A 90 4.87 -12.15 -21.12
CA LYS A 90 4.12 -13.29 -20.57
C LYS A 90 4.40 -13.40 -19.06
N ALA A 91 3.53 -14.10 -18.35
CA ALA A 91 3.70 -14.34 -16.92
C ALA A 91 5.04 -15.04 -16.57
N THR A 92 5.62 -15.79 -17.49
CA THR A 92 6.90 -16.49 -17.33
C THR A 92 8.12 -15.67 -17.74
N ASP A 93 7.93 -14.50 -18.34
CA ASP A 93 9.02 -13.64 -18.76
C ASP A 93 9.60 -12.82 -17.59
N GLN A 94 10.78 -12.29 -17.78
CA GLN A 94 11.35 -11.24 -16.95
C GLN A 94 11.23 -9.91 -17.67
N VAL A 95 11.13 -8.84 -16.89
CA VAL A 95 11.03 -7.47 -17.40
C VAL A 95 12.03 -6.58 -16.71
N LYS A 96 12.55 -5.62 -17.46
CA LYS A 96 13.42 -4.57 -16.97
C LYS A 96 12.63 -3.28 -16.94
N CYS A 97 12.47 -2.70 -15.75
CA CYS A 97 11.64 -1.53 -15.54
C CYS A 97 12.36 -0.44 -14.78
N HIS A 98 12.03 0.80 -15.10
CA HIS A 98 12.14 1.91 -14.16
C HIS A 98 10.78 2.14 -13.50
N TYR A 99 10.80 2.46 -12.22
CA TYR A 99 9.58 2.74 -11.48
C TYR A 99 9.81 3.70 -10.32
N GLU A 100 8.73 4.34 -9.94
CA GLU A 100 8.64 5.15 -8.74
C GLU A 100 7.30 4.88 -8.06
N GLY A 101 7.33 4.54 -6.78
CA GLY A 101 6.15 4.20 -6.00
C GLY A 101 5.88 5.19 -4.88
N THR A 102 4.65 5.67 -4.81
CA THR A 102 4.18 6.60 -3.79
C THR A 102 2.90 6.12 -3.12
N LEU A 103 2.67 6.57 -1.90
CA LEU A 103 1.37 6.49 -1.24
C LEU A 103 0.41 7.53 -1.81
N VAL A 104 -0.87 7.42 -1.45
CA VAL A 104 -1.91 8.38 -1.90
C VAL A 104 -1.62 9.82 -1.46
N ASP A 105 -0.95 10.00 -0.32
CA ASP A 105 -0.52 11.31 0.18
C ASP A 105 0.73 11.88 -0.51
N GLY A 106 1.31 11.14 -1.46
CA GLY A 106 2.51 11.54 -2.19
C GLY A 106 3.83 11.10 -1.55
N THR A 107 3.80 10.39 -0.43
CA THR A 107 5.01 9.85 0.22
C THR A 107 5.68 8.82 -0.68
N LEU A 108 6.91 9.10 -1.10
CA LEU A 108 7.74 8.17 -1.87
C LEU A 108 8.23 7.04 -0.97
N PHE A 109 7.99 5.79 -1.37
CA PHE A 109 8.47 4.62 -0.61
C PHE A 109 9.52 3.80 -1.36
N ASP A 110 9.56 3.86 -2.68
CA ASP A 110 10.57 3.17 -3.50
C ASP A 110 10.73 3.83 -4.87
N SER A 111 11.96 3.89 -5.38
CA SER A 111 12.26 4.45 -6.69
C SER A 111 13.54 3.86 -7.26
N SER A 112 13.44 3.17 -8.39
CA SER A 112 14.59 2.71 -9.17
C SER A 112 15.32 3.89 -9.85
N ILE A 113 14.58 4.96 -10.14
CA ILE A 113 15.10 6.18 -10.75
C ILE A 113 16.09 6.87 -9.79
N GLN A 114 15.74 6.97 -8.52
CA GLN A 114 16.63 7.54 -7.50
C GLN A 114 17.88 6.69 -7.26
N ARG A 115 17.76 5.36 -7.39
CA ARG A 115 18.92 4.46 -7.32
C ARG A 115 19.81 4.52 -8.55
N GLY A 116 19.36 5.13 -9.64
CA GLY A 116 20.08 5.27 -10.88
C GLY A 116 20.23 3.98 -11.69
N GLN A 117 19.48 2.93 -11.35
CA GLN A 117 19.51 1.63 -12.03
C GLN A 117 18.10 1.07 -12.21
N PRO A 118 17.75 0.57 -13.40
CA PRO A 118 16.52 -0.16 -13.61
C PRO A 118 16.54 -1.48 -12.84
N ALA A 119 15.37 -1.94 -12.44
CA ALA A 119 15.20 -3.21 -11.77
C ALA A 119 14.71 -4.28 -12.75
N VAL A 120 15.14 -5.52 -12.53
CA VAL A 120 14.69 -6.70 -13.29
C VAL A 120 13.78 -7.53 -12.38
N PHE A 121 12.58 -7.82 -12.87
CA PHE A 121 11.57 -8.62 -12.15
C PHE A 121 11.08 -9.77 -13.01
N GLY A 122 10.78 -10.91 -12.38
CA GLY A 122 9.90 -11.91 -12.98
C GLY A 122 8.45 -11.37 -12.95
N VAL A 123 7.74 -11.44 -14.07
CA VAL A 123 6.38 -10.89 -14.18
C VAL A 123 5.45 -11.48 -13.14
N ASN A 124 5.58 -12.76 -12.80
CA ASN A 124 4.77 -13.46 -11.80
C ASN A 124 5.34 -13.40 -10.36
N GLN A 125 6.41 -12.64 -10.12
CA GLN A 125 7.11 -12.54 -8.83
C GLN A 125 6.91 -11.19 -8.13
N VAL A 126 6.00 -10.37 -8.62
CA VAL A 126 5.68 -9.05 -8.11
C VAL A 126 4.26 -9.02 -7.53
N ILE A 127 3.85 -7.90 -6.95
CA ILE A 127 2.49 -7.74 -6.43
C ILE A 127 1.43 -7.97 -7.52
N PRO A 128 0.24 -8.47 -7.18
CA PRO A 128 -0.79 -8.83 -8.16
C PRO A 128 -1.14 -7.72 -9.14
N GLY A 129 -1.20 -6.47 -8.69
CA GLY A 129 -1.46 -5.33 -9.57
C GLY A 129 -0.39 -5.15 -10.67
N TRP A 130 0.86 -5.42 -10.35
CA TRP A 130 1.95 -5.41 -11.33
C TRP A 130 1.92 -6.62 -12.26
N VAL A 131 1.58 -7.79 -11.76
CA VAL A 131 1.42 -9.00 -12.59
C VAL A 131 0.40 -8.75 -13.70
N GLU A 132 -0.71 -8.13 -13.37
CA GLU A 132 -1.75 -7.78 -14.34
C GLU A 132 -1.28 -6.67 -15.30
N ALA A 133 -0.73 -5.58 -14.76
CA ALA A 133 -0.32 -4.43 -15.55
C ALA A 133 0.81 -4.75 -16.53
N LEU A 134 1.86 -5.46 -16.10
CA LEU A 134 3.02 -5.78 -16.93
C LEU A 134 2.66 -6.65 -18.14
N GLN A 135 1.64 -7.49 -18.05
CA GLN A 135 1.14 -8.28 -19.18
C GLN A 135 0.31 -7.47 -20.17
N LEU A 136 -0.21 -6.33 -19.75
CA LEU A 136 -0.98 -5.40 -20.59
C LEU A 136 -0.10 -4.29 -21.19
N MET A 137 1.03 -4.00 -20.57
CA MET A 137 1.95 -2.96 -21.04
C MET A 137 2.80 -3.45 -22.20
N PRO A 138 2.82 -2.70 -23.34
CA PRO A 138 3.80 -2.96 -24.38
C PRO A 138 5.23 -2.62 -23.93
N GLU A 139 6.22 -3.26 -24.53
CA GLU A 139 7.61 -2.88 -24.31
C GLU A 139 7.85 -1.40 -24.68
N GLY A 140 8.54 -0.69 -23.83
CA GLY A 140 8.77 0.76 -23.96
C GLY A 140 7.62 1.64 -23.48
N ALA A 141 6.50 1.05 -23.03
CA ALA A 141 5.38 1.80 -22.48
C ALA A 141 5.71 2.39 -21.11
N LYS A 142 5.11 3.53 -20.81
CA LYS A 142 5.13 4.16 -19.49
C LYS A 142 3.70 4.38 -19.04
N TRP A 143 3.34 3.75 -17.94
CA TRP A 143 2.02 3.83 -17.35
C TRP A 143 2.08 4.32 -15.90
N LYS A 144 1.03 4.99 -15.49
CA LYS A 144 0.79 5.26 -14.08
C LYS A 144 -0.28 4.31 -13.58
N LEU A 145 0.06 3.54 -12.54
CA LEU A 145 -0.79 2.52 -11.96
C LEU A 145 -1.35 3.02 -10.62
N TYR A 146 -2.61 2.74 -10.37
CA TYR A 146 -3.29 3.02 -9.11
C TYR A 146 -3.80 1.68 -8.59
N ILE A 147 -3.13 1.16 -7.57
CA ILE A 147 -3.28 -0.23 -7.14
C ILE A 147 -3.99 -0.27 -5.80
N PRO A 148 -5.21 -0.84 -5.74
CA PRO A 148 -5.88 -1.05 -4.46
C PRO A 148 -5.07 -2.01 -3.59
N SER A 149 -5.20 -1.90 -2.28
CA SER A 149 -4.37 -2.64 -1.32
C SER A 149 -4.46 -4.17 -1.47
N ASP A 150 -5.60 -4.70 -1.86
CA ASP A 150 -5.79 -6.15 -2.10
C ASP A 150 -5.02 -6.68 -3.33
N LEU A 151 -4.58 -5.81 -4.22
CA LEU A 151 -3.67 -6.12 -5.33
C LEU A 151 -2.21 -5.69 -5.05
N ALA A 152 -1.92 -5.22 -3.85
CA ALA A 152 -0.61 -4.80 -3.38
C ALA A 152 -0.20 -5.57 -2.11
N TYR A 153 -0.03 -4.90 -0.99
CA TYR A 153 0.46 -5.53 0.25
C TYR A 153 -0.65 -5.83 1.27
N GLY A 154 -1.90 -5.50 0.96
CA GLY A 154 -3.08 -5.87 1.75
C GLY A 154 -3.06 -5.37 3.19
N ALA A 155 -3.64 -6.18 4.06
CA ALA A 155 -3.78 -5.89 5.49
C ALA A 155 -2.45 -5.90 6.27
N GLN A 156 -1.39 -6.46 5.70
CA GLN A 156 -0.07 -6.55 6.36
C GLN A 156 0.79 -5.32 6.10
N GLY A 157 0.57 -4.63 4.98
CA GLY A 157 1.46 -3.58 4.53
C GLY A 157 2.85 -4.11 4.16
N ALA A 158 3.84 -3.24 4.09
CA ALA A 158 5.24 -3.62 3.83
C ALA A 158 6.19 -2.68 4.58
N GLY A 159 6.93 -3.23 5.54
CA GLY A 159 7.87 -2.49 6.35
C GLY A 159 7.23 -1.30 7.08
N GLU A 160 8.03 -0.28 7.35
CA GLU A 160 7.57 0.95 7.99
C GLU A 160 6.99 1.96 7.00
N MET A 161 7.28 1.81 5.71
CA MET A 161 6.94 2.78 4.67
C MET A 161 5.54 2.59 4.09
N ILE A 162 5.03 1.37 4.07
CA ILE A 162 3.71 1.04 3.51
C ILE A 162 2.81 0.51 4.62
N PRO A 163 1.94 1.38 5.19
CA PRO A 163 0.98 0.97 6.21
C PRO A 163 0.00 -0.10 5.70
N PRO A 164 -0.66 -0.83 6.60
CA PRO A 164 -1.76 -1.73 6.23
C PRO A 164 -2.83 -1.03 5.41
N HIS A 165 -3.43 -1.76 4.48
CA HIS A 165 -4.52 -1.29 3.60
C HIS A 165 -4.20 -0.06 2.75
N SER A 166 -2.93 0.13 2.40
CA SER A 166 -2.51 1.25 1.56
C SER A 166 -2.82 1.01 0.09
N THR A 167 -3.47 1.99 -0.53
CA THR A 167 -3.53 2.11 -1.98
C THR A 167 -2.23 2.69 -2.48
N LEU A 168 -1.63 2.09 -3.50
CA LEU A 168 -0.33 2.49 -4.03
C LEU A 168 -0.45 3.13 -5.40
N ILE A 169 0.43 4.10 -5.65
CA ILE A 169 0.56 4.75 -6.95
C ILE A 169 1.95 4.43 -7.47
N PHE A 170 2.03 3.83 -8.65
CA PHE A 170 3.30 3.55 -9.32
C PHE A 170 3.35 4.22 -10.69
N GLU A 171 4.43 4.88 -10.98
CA GLU A 171 4.81 5.22 -12.34
C GLU A 171 5.82 4.17 -12.81
N VAL A 172 5.46 3.41 -13.85
CA VAL A 172 6.24 2.27 -14.34
C VAL A 172 6.55 2.47 -15.81
N GLU A 173 7.83 2.36 -16.15
CA GLU A 173 8.31 2.32 -17.52
C GLU A 173 8.89 0.93 -17.82
N LEU A 174 8.26 0.20 -18.73
CA LEU A 174 8.71 -1.12 -19.17
C LEU A 174 9.78 -0.97 -20.24
N LEU A 175 11.05 -1.03 -19.83
CA LEU A 175 12.17 -0.78 -20.74
C LEU A 175 12.42 -1.91 -21.72
N GLU A 176 12.38 -3.14 -21.24
CA GLU A 176 12.75 -4.34 -22.03
C GLU A 176 12.04 -5.58 -21.47
N ILE A 177 11.59 -6.43 -22.37
CA ILE A 177 11.09 -7.77 -22.05
C ILE A 177 12.19 -8.78 -22.28
N LEU A 178 12.60 -9.46 -21.20
CA LEU A 178 13.65 -10.48 -21.19
C LEU A 178 12.99 -11.86 -21.24
N SER A 179 12.80 -12.41 -22.44
CA SER A 179 12.19 -13.73 -22.60
C SER A 179 13.16 -14.80 -22.07
N GLN A 180 12.66 -15.68 -21.21
CA GLN A 180 13.39 -16.90 -20.86
C GLN A 180 13.44 -17.81 -22.09
N LYS A 181 14.65 -18.21 -22.49
CA LYS A 181 14.86 -19.20 -23.54
C LYS A 181 14.54 -20.60 -23.03
#